data_bc62d49de85d8a228b302d4fb49af275
#
_entry.id   bc62d49de85d8a228b302d4fb49af275
#
_cell.length_a   1.000
_cell.length_b   1.000
_cell.length_c   1.000
_cell.angle_alpha   90.00
_cell.angle_beta   90.00
_cell.angle_gamma   90.00
#
_symmetry.space_group_name_H-M   'P 1'
#
loop_
_entity.id
_entity.type
_entity.pdbx_description
1 polymer ?
#
loop_
_entity_poly.entity_id
_entity_poly.type
_entity_poly.pdbx_seq_one_letter_code
_entity_poly.pdbx_strand_id
1 'polypeptide(L)'
;NGGKETQFDGEDRILVNSPKVATYDMQPEMSAVPVCDKVCEAIESGKYDVVILNFANCDMVGHTGIFDAAVKAVETVDTCVGRVAESTVKMGGVMLLTADHGNADRMLDTDGTAFTAHTTNPVPFSVIGMDCTLREGGRLCDIAPTMLKIMNLEQPTEMDGSSIIID
;
A
#
# COMPACT_ATOMS: atom_id res chain seq x y z
N ASN A 1 5.57 -10.77 -1.93
CA ASN A 1 6.59 -11.79 -1.65
C ASN A 1 6.73 -12.83 -2.79
N GLY A 2 6.09 -12.57 -3.93
CA GLY A 2 6.15 -13.41 -5.12
C GLY A 2 5.69 -14.87 -4.89
N GLY A 3 4.76 -15.09 -3.96
CA GLY A 3 4.26 -16.43 -3.60
C GLY A 3 5.22 -17.26 -2.74
N LYS A 4 6.32 -16.68 -2.25
CA LYS A 4 7.25 -17.39 -1.36
C LYS A 4 6.61 -17.63 0.01
N GLU A 5 6.36 -18.87 0.35
CA GLU A 5 5.73 -19.26 1.62
C GLU A 5 6.70 -19.29 2.80
N THR A 6 7.98 -19.60 2.53
CA THR A 6 9.02 -19.62 3.57
C THR A 6 9.39 -18.18 3.96
N GLN A 7 9.34 -17.90 5.26
CA GLN A 7 9.80 -16.61 5.80
C GLN A 7 11.29 -16.41 5.59
N PHE A 8 11.72 -15.16 5.43
CA PHE A 8 13.11 -14.76 5.50
C PHE A 8 13.56 -14.67 6.97
N ASP A 9 14.87 -14.73 7.19
CA ASP A 9 15.41 -14.49 8.53
C ASP A 9 15.05 -13.07 9.00
N GLY A 10 14.48 -12.97 10.20
CA GLY A 10 13.99 -11.69 10.74
C GLY A 10 12.62 -11.24 10.24
N GLU A 11 11.94 -12.02 9.39
CA GLU A 11 10.60 -11.72 8.90
C GLU A 11 9.51 -12.34 9.80
N ASP A 12 8.57 -11.52 10.23
CA ASP A 12 7.28 -11.97 10.77
C ASP A 12 6.19 -11.68 9.75
N ARG A 13 5.20 -12.56 9.65
CA ARG A 13 4.03 -12.37 8.77
C ARG A 13 2.75 -12.38 9.57
N ILE A 14 1.95 -11.33 9.42
CA ILE A 14 0.63 -11.21 10.02
C ILE A 14 -0.39 -11.35 8.89
N LEU A 15 -1.09 -12.49 8.87
CA LEU A 15 -2.11 -12.77 7.88
C LEU A 15 -3.50 -12.55 8.49
N VAL A 16 -4.29 -11.69 7.86
CA VAL A 16 -5.72 -11.51 8.15
C VAL A 16 -6.51 -12.02 6.95
N ASN A 17 -7.33 -13.03 7.15
CA ASN A 17 -8.10 -13.63 6.06
C ASN A 17 -9.14 -12.64 5.52
N SER A 18 -9.35 -12.67 4.21
CA SER A 18 -10.44 -11.95 3.55
C SER A 18 -11.80 -12.49 3.94
N PRO A 19 -12.87 -11.68 3.92
CA PRO A 19 -14.23 -12.14 4.22
C PRO A 19 -14.69 -13.17 3.18
N LYS A 20 -15.52 -14.11 3.65
CA LYS A 20 -16.09 -15.16 2.80
C LYS A 20 -17.39 -14.67 2.15
N VAL A 21 -17.28 -13.86 1.12
CA VAL A 21 -18.37 -13.33 0.31
C VAL A 21 -18.24 -13.80 -1.14
N ALA A 22 -19.34 -13.79 -1.90
CA ALA A 22 -19.31 -14.22 -3.30
C ALA A 22 -18.49 -13.25 -4.17
N THR A 23 -18.69 -11.95 -3.97
CA THR A 23 -17.93 -10.86 -4.61
C THR A 23 -17.69 -9.75 -3.60
N TYR A 24 -16.59 -9.00 -3.73
CA TYR A 24 -16.19 -8.02 -2.71
C TYR A 24 -16.99 -6.71 -2.74
N ASP A 25 -17.82 -6.47 -3.75
CA ASP A 25 -18.81 -5.38 -3.72
C ASP A 25 -19.87 -5.58 -2.64
N MET A 26 -20.11 -6.83 -2.20
CA MET A 26 -21.00 -7.15 -1.08
C MET A 26 -20.42 -6.75 0.30
N GLN A 27 -19.10 -6.61 0.40
CA GLN A 27 -18.39 -6.18 1.60
C GLN A 27 -17.13 -5.39 1.21
N PRO A 28 -17.27 -4.13 0.75
CA PRO A 28 -16.16 -3.34 0.19
C PRO A 28 -15.04 -3.02 1.19
N GLU A 29 -15.39 -2.94 2.49
CA GLU A 29 -14.41 -2.78 3.56
C GLU A 29 -13.49 -4.00 3.72
N MET A 30 -13.87 -5.16 3.19
CA MET A 30 -13.12 -6.41 3.27
C MET A 30 -12.57 -6.64 4.70
N SER A 31 -11.26 -6.85 4.83
CA SER A 31 -10.57 -6.99 6.11
C SER A 31 -9.66 -5.78 6.43
N ALA A 32 -9.89 -4.60 5.82
CA ALA A 32 -9.01 -3.45 6.00
C ALA A 32 -8.92 -3.01 7.47
N VAL A 33 -10.04 -2.96 8.20
CA VAL A 33 -10.03 -2.53 9.60
C VAL A 33 -9.22 -3.48 10.49
N PRO A 34 -9.47 -4.81 10.52
CA PRO A 34 -8.64 -5.71 11.32
C PRO A 34 -7.17 -5.77 10.85
N VAL A 35 -6.86 -5.57 9.56
CA VAL A 35 -5.48 -5.40 9.08
C VAL A 35 -4.87 -4.14 9.67
N CYS A 36 -5.56 -3.01 9.61
CA CYS A 36 -5.14 -1.74 10.18
C CYS A 36 -4.84 -1.86 11.68
N ASP A 37 -5.73 -2.51 12.45
CA ASP A 37 -5.54 -2.72 13.88
C ASP A 37 -4.24 -3.49 14.15
N LYS A 38 -4.00 -4.58 13.42
CA LYS A 38 -2.78 -5.39 13.56
C LYS A 38 -1.50 -4.63 13.16
N VAL A 39 -1.58 -3.80 12.12
CA VAL A 39 -0.44 -2.98 11.69
C VAL A 39 -0.13 -1.90 12.72
N CYS A 40 -1.13 -1.20 13.24
CA CYS A 40 -0.93 -0.22 14.31
C CYS A 40 -0.33 -0.86 15.56
N GLU A 41 -0.84 -2.04 16.00
CA GLU A 41 -0.25 -2.82 17.09
C GLU A 41 1.23 -3.16 16.82
N ALA A 42 1.56 -3.60 15.60
CA ALA A 42 2.93 -3.95 15.22
C ALA A 42 3.87 -2.74 15.24
N ILE A 43 3.45 -1.61 14.67
CA ILE A 43 4.20 -0.35 14.66
C ILE A 43 4.43 0.14 16.11
N GLU A 44 3.37 0.20 16.92
CA GLU A 44 3.44 0.71 18.30
C GLU A 44 4.21 -0.21 19.25
N SER A 45 4.40 -1.49 18.87
CA SER A 45 5.25 -2.41 19.65
C SER A 45 6.72 -2.03 19.63
N GLY A 46 7.19 -1.25 18.66
CA GLY A 46 8.59 -0.91 18.45
C GLY A 46 9.51 -2.10 18.12
N LYS A 47 8.91 -3.24 17.74
CA LYS A 47 9.65 -4.48 17.45
C LYS A 47 10.28 -4.49 16.05
N TYR A 48 9.64 -3.81 15.09
CA TYR A 48 9.98 -3.93 13.68
C TYR A 48 10.64 -2.67 13.15
N ASP A 49 11.74 -2.82 12.42
CA ASP A 49 12.42 -1.73 11.73
C ASP A 49 11.70 -1.37 10.41
N VAL A 50 11.04 -2.36 9.78
CA VAL A 50 10.30 -2.20 8.52
C VAL A 50 8.96 -2.93 8.62
N VAL A 51 7.90 -2.26 8.19
CA VAL A 51 6.56 -2.83 8.03
C VAL A 51 6.11 -2.66 6.59
N ILE A 52 5.73 -3.76 5.93
CA ILE A 52 5.18 -3.74 4.57
C ILE A 52 3.71 -4.15 4.67
N LEU A 53 2.83 -3.26 4.23
CA LEU A 53 1.39 -3.41 4.30
C LEU A 53 0.78 -3.35 2.90
N ASN A 54 -0.21 -4.20 2.64
CA ASN A 54 -1.08 -4.11 1.46
C ASN A 54 -2.55 -4.10 1.88
N PHE A 55 -3.30 -3.12 1.37
CA PHE A 55 -4.76 -3.09 1.39
C PHE A 55 -5.27 -3.45 0.00
N ALA A 56 -5.81 -4.65 -0.17
CA ALA A 56 -6.28 -5.14 -1.46
C ALA A 56 -7.65 -4.58 -1.91
N ASN A 57 -8.28 -3.74 -1.09
CA ASN A 57 -9.65 -3.30 -1.27
C ASN A 57 -9.91 -2.62 -2.62
N CYS A 58 -9.11 -1.62 -2.98
CA CYS A 58 -9.35 -0.82 -4.19
C CYS A 58 -9.22 -1.67 -5.46
N ASP A 59 -8.30 -2.63 -5.48
CA ASP A 59 -8.14 -3.55 -6.60
C ASP A 59 -9.28 -4.57 -6.64
N MET A 60 -9.47 -5.32 -5.56
CA MET A 60 -10.43 -6.42 -5.50
C MET A 60 -11.88 -5.97 -5.70
N VAL A 61 -12.25 -4.80 -5.15
CA VAL A 61 -13.58 -4.22 -5.35
C VAL A 61 -13.70 -3.56 -6.72
N GLY A 62 -12.63 -2.89 -7.18
CA GLY A 62 -12.58 -2.29 -8.52
C GLY A 62 -12.87 -3.31 -9.63
N HIS A 63 -12.37 -4.52 -9.52
CA HIS A 63 -12.65 -5.62 -10.45
C HIS A 63 -14.13 -6.00 -10.56
N THR A 64 -14.96 -5.63 -9.58
CA THR A 64 -16.42 -5.90 -9.65
C THR A 64 -17.15 -4.94 -10.59
N GLY A 65 -16.55 -3.80 -10.92
CA GLY A 65 -17.17 -2.75 -11.74
C GLY A 65 -18.30 -1.98 -11.06
N ILE A 66 -18.51 -2.19 -9.76
CA ILE A 66 -19.58 -1.53 -8.99
C ILE A 66 -19.01 -0.24 -8.37
N PHE A 67 -19.35 0.91 -8.97
CA PHE A 67 -18.79 2.21 -8.63
C PHE A 67 -18.97 2.58 -7.14
N ASP A 68 -20.18 2.47 -6.60
CA ASP A 68 -20.46 2.84 -5.20
C ASP A 68 -19.70 1.95 -4.20
N ALA A 69 -19.49 0.67 -4.56
CA ALA A 69 -18.67 -0.23 -3.76
C ALA A 69 -17.18 0.17 -3.80
N ALA A 70 -16.67 0.57 -4.97
CA ALA A 70 -15.30 1.06 -5.10
C ALA A 70 -15.08 2.35 -4.28
N VAL A 71 -16.04 3.30 -4.29
CA VAL A 71 -16.01 4.50 -3.43
C VAL A 71 -15.91 4.10 -1.97
N LYS A 72 -16.75 3.16 -1.51
CA LYS A 72 -16.73 2.67 -0.13
C LYS A 72 -15.41 1.99 0.24
N ALA A 73 -14.83 1.24 -0.69
CA ALA A 73 -13.52 0.62 -0.49
C ALA A 73 -12.42 1.67 -0.29
N VAL A 74 -12.40 2.71 -1.13
CA VAL A 74 -11.43 3.82 -1.03
C VAL A 74 -11.59 4.58 0.29
N GLU A 75 -12.82 4.96 0.68
CA GLU A 75 -13.09 5.64 1.96
C GLU A 75 -12.62 4.82 3.17
N THR A 76 -12.79 3.51 3.11
CA THR A 76 -12.35 2.61 4.18
C THR A 76 -10.83 2.54 4.26
N VAL A 77 -10.15 2.43 3.10
CA VAL A 77 -8.69 2.42 3.02
C VAL A 77 -8.11 3.75 3.46
N ASP A 78 -8.69 4.88 3.04
CA ASP A 78 -8.26 6.21 3.44
C ASP A 78 -8.27 6.38 4.97
N THR A 79 -9.36 5.96 5.61
CA THR A 79 -9.48 5.96 7.08
C THR A 79 -8.39 5.09 7.74
N CYS A 80 -8.15 3.90 7.21
CA CYS A 80 -7.12 2.99 7.72
C CYS A 80 -5.70 3.56 7.52
N VAL A 81 -5.43 4.12 6.35
CA VAL A 81 -4.14 4.76 6.02
C VAL A 81 -3.85 5.91 6.97
N GLY A 82 -4.85 6.76 7.28
CA GLY A 82 -4.73 7.83 8.26
C GLY A 82 -4.27 7.31 9.63
N ARG A 83 -4.90 6.24 10.14
CA ARG A 83 -4.53 5.62 11.41
C ARG A 83 -3.11 5.04 11.40
N VAL A 84 -2.72 4.37 10.32
CA VAL A 84 -1.36 3.83 10.15
C VAL A 84 -0.33 4.96 10.12
N ALA A 85 -0.62 6.05 9.41
CA ALA A 85 0.24 7.24 9.35
C ALA A 85 0.42 7.86 10.75
N GLU A 86 -0.67 8.05 11.51
CA GLU A 86 -0.62 8.57 12.87
C GLU A 86 0.23 7.69 13.79
N SER A 87 0.03 6.36 13.77
CA SER A 87 0.85 5.42 14.57
C SER A 87 2.32 5.48 14.16
N THR A 88 2.61 5.55 12.85
CA THR A 88 3.99 5.63 12.33
C THR A 88 4.68 6.90 12.79
N VAL A 89 4.05 8.06 12.63
CA VAL A 89 4.62 9.36 13.03
C VAL A 89 4.79 9.44 14.56
N LYS A 90 3.82 8.95 15.32
CA LYS A 90 3.90 8.86 16.80
C LYS A 90 5.13 8.07 17.28
N MET A 91 5.51 7.03 16.53
CA MET A 91 6.70 6.21 16.85
C MET A 91 8.00 6.76 16.24
N GLY A 92 7.96 7.94 15.60
CA GLY A 92 9.13 8.56 14.96
C GLY A 92 9.54 7.89 13.65
N GLY A 93 8.65 7.10 13.07
CA GLY A 93 8.85 6.42 11.80
C GLY A 93 8.49 7.27 10.58
N VAL A 94 8.82 6.78 9.40
CA VAL A 94 8.48 7.36 8.10
C VAL A 94 7.64 6.37 7.31
N MET A 95 6.54 6.83 6.74
CA MET A 95 5.65 6.02 5.92
C MET A 95 5.78 6.41 4.44
N LEU A 96 6.00 5.43 3.58
CA LEU A 96 5.88 5.55 2.14
C LEU A 96 4.51 5.01 1.71
N LEU A 97 3.67 5.86 1.14
CA LEU A 97 2.35 5.51 0.63
C LEU A 97 2.38 5.46 -0.89
N THR A 98 1.99 4.32 -1.46
CA THR A 98 1.91 4.14 -2.92
C THR A 98 0.92 3.03 -3.28
N ALA A 99 0.78 2.74 -4.57
CA ALA A 99 0.11 1.54 -5.08
C ALA A 99 1.04 0.78 -6.03
N ASP A 100 0.80 -0.50 -6.24
CA ASP A 100 1.55 -1.34 -7.18
C ASP A 100 1.03 -1.21 -8.62
N HIS A 101 -0.24 -0.86 -8.80
CA HIS A 101 -0.88 -0.53 -10.08
C HIS A 101 -2.17 0.26 -9.85
N GLY A 102 -2.76 0.77 -10.92
CA GLY A 102 -4.07 1.38 -10.90
C GLY A 102 -5.18 0.35 -11.22
N ASN A 103 -6.37 0.59 -10.68
CA ASN A 103 -7.61 -0.15 -10.94
C ASN A 103 -8.82 0.76 -10.68
N ALA A 104 -9.13 1.07 -9.40
CA ALA A 104 -10.26 1.91 -9.01
C ALA A 104 -10.13 3.39 -9.44
N ASP A 105 -9.00 3.81 -9.96
CA ASP A 105 -8.78 5.11 -10.58
C ASP A 105 -9.55 5.29 -11.91
N ARG A 106 -10.01 4.18 -12.50
CA ARG A 106 -10.86 4.16 -13.71
C ARG A 106 -11.93 3.08 -13.58
N MET A 107 -13.15 3.48 -13.28
CA MET A 107 -14.29 2.58 -13.12
C MET A 107 -15.20 2.49 -14.33
N LEU A 108 -15.06 3.40 -15.32
CA LEU A 108 -15.87 3.44 -16.52
C LEU A 108 -14.99 3.47 -17.77
N ASP A 109 -15.41 2.75 -18.79
CA ASP A 109 -14.83 2.85 -20.12
C ASP A 109 -15.42 4.03 -20.90
N THR A 110 -14.86 4.33 -22.06
CA THR A 110 -15.25 5.46 -22.94
C THR A 110 -16.68 5.34 -23.47
N ASP A 111 -17.22 4.14 -23.54
CA ASP A 111 -18.62 3.85 -23.94
C ASP A 111 -19.60 3.86 -22.76
N GLY A 112 -19.13 4.14 -21.53
CA GLY A 112 -19.92 4.18 -20.31
C GLY A 112 -20.16 2.82 -19.65
N THR A 113 -19.60 1.74 -20.18
CA THR A 113 -19.62 0.44 -19.52
C THR A 113 -18.62 0.37 -18.36
N ALA A 114 -18.81 -0.59 -17.45
CA ALA A 114 -17.87 -0.79 -16.35
C ALA A 114 -16.49 -1.20 -16.86
N PHE A 115 -15.46 -0.51 -16.39
CA PHE A 115 -14.06 -0.88 -16.60
C PHE A 115 -13.57 -1.64 -15.36
N THR A 116 -13.09 -2.86 -15.53
CA THR A 116 -12.76 -3.79 -14.46
C THR A 116 -11.32 -4.33 -14.53
N ALA A 117 -10.47 -3.71 -15.34
CA ALA A 117 -9.08 -4.13 -15.52
C ALA A 117 -8.11 -3.18 -14.81
N HIS A 118 -6.87 -3.61 -14.64
CA HIS A 118 -5.80 -2.71 -14.19
C HIS A 118 -5.55 -1.60 -15.21
N THR A 119 -5.15 -0.44 -14.72
CA THR A 119 -4.70 0.69 -15.55
C THR A 119 -3.18 0.80 -15.54
N THR A 120 -2.65 1.47 -16.54
CA THR A 120 -1.24 1.88 -16.62
C THR A 120 -1.03 3.33 -16.18
N ASN A 121 -2.03 3.92 -15.53
CA ASN A 121 -1.92 5.27 -15.01
C ASN A 121 -0.83 5.34 -13.93
N PRO A 122 -0.11 6.45 -13.82
CA PRO A 122 0.83 6.64 -12.71
C PRO A 122 0.11 6.54 -11.37
N VAL A 123 0.70 5.79 -10.45
CA VAL A 123 0.21 5.66 -9.08
C VAL A 123 0.75 6.79 -8.20
N PRO A 124 0.03 7.21 -7.15
CA PRO A 124 0.53 8.21 -6.22
C PRO A 124 1.74 7.69 -5.43
N PHE A 125 2.61 8.62 -5.03
CA PHE A 125 3.68 8.34 -4.08
C PHE A 125 3.78 9.51 -3.08
N SER A 126 3.74 9.20 -1.80
CA SER A 126 3.84 10.18 -0.72
C SER A 126 4.78 9.70 0.38
N VAL A 127 5.51 10.64 0.97
CA VAL A 127 6.34 10.43 2.16
C VAL A 127 5.72 11.16 3.33
N ILE A 128 5.47 10.46 4.42
CA ILE A 128 4.80 10.98 5.62
C ILE A 128 5.72 10.75 6.83
N GLY A 129 5.91 11.79 7.65
CA GLY A 129 6.74 11.71 8.85
C GLY A 129 8.15 12.30 8.68
N MET A 130 8.49 12.79 7.48
CA MET A 130 9.73 13.55 7.26
C MET A 130 9.54 14.61 6.15
N ASP A 131 10.27 15.70 6.26
CA ASP A 131 10.38 16.68 5.19
C ASP A 131 11.46 16.22 4.19
N CYS A 132 11.11 16.17 2.91
CA CYS A 132 12.04 15.79 1.85
C CYS A 132 11.61 16.34 0.50
N THR A 133 12.56 16.42 -0.44
CA THR A 133 12.29 16.73 -1.84
C THR A 133 12.23 15.46 -2.67
N LEU A 134 11.19 15.31 -3.46
CA LEU A 134 11.00 14.15 -4.33
C LEU A 134 11.34 14.50 -5.78
N ARG A 135 12.03 13.58 -6.47
CA ARG A 135 12.18 13.68 -7.92
C ARG A 135 10.92 13.27 -8.65
N GLU A 136 10.71 13.77 -9.83
CA GLU A 136 9.66 13.30 -10.73
C GLU A 136 10.02 11.94 -11.37
N GLY A 137 9.00 11.21 -11.82
CA GLY A 137 9.14 10.01 -12.64
C GLY A 137 9.69 8.79 -11.88
N GLY A 138 9.17 8.48 -10.71
CA GLY A 138 9.49 7.26 -9.97
C GLY A 138 8.91 5.98 -10.60
N ARG A 139 9.49 4.84 -10.22
CA ARG A 139 9.05 3.48 -10.59
C ARG A 139 8.97 2.61 -9.34
N LEU A 140 8.26 1.49 -9.40
CA LEU A 140 8.13 0.57 -8.25
C LEU A 140 9.49 0.04 -7.75
N CYS A 141 10.47 -0.15 -8.63
CA CYS A 141 11.82 -0.56 -8.24
C CYS A 141 12.60 0.49 -7.44
N ASP A 142 12.11 1.73 -7.38
CA ASP A 142 12.72 2.83 -6.63
C ASP A 142 12.29 2.87 -5.16
N ILE A 143 11.25 2.13 -4.78
CA ILE A 143 10.69 2.14 -3.41
C ILE A 143 11.70 1.57 -2.41
N ALA A 144 12.26 0.38 -2.67
CA ALA A 144 13.24 -0.22 -1.77
C ALA A 144 14.52 0.62 -1.63
N PRO A 145 15.13 1.16 -2.71
CA PRO A 145 16.20 2.15 -2.58
C PRO A 145 15.84 3.39 -1.77
N THR A 146 14.60 3.87 -1.87
CA THR A 146 14.12 5.00 -1.06
C THR A 146 14.05 4.65 0.42
N MET A 147 13.55 3.46 0.75
CA MET A 147 13.54 2.95 2.14
C MET A 147 14.94 2.84 2.71
N LEU A 148 15.89 2.26 1.95
CA LEU A 148 17.29 2.14 2.38
C LEU A 148 17.92 3.51 2.64
N LYS A 149 17.65 4.52 1.77
CA LYS A 149 18.11 5.89 1.99
C LYS A 149 17.57 6.48 3.31
N ILE A 150 16.28 6.32 3.59
CA ILE A 150 15.66 6.78 4.85
C ILE A 150 16.30 6.10 6.05
N MET A 151 16.59 4.81 5.95
CA MET A 151 17.23 4.01 7.01
C MET A 151 18.74 4.23 7.11
N ASN A 152 19.32 5.06 6.25
CA ASN A 152 20.78 5.28 6.15
C ASN A 152 21.56 3.97 5.94
N LEU A 153 21.01 3.10 5.10
CA LEU A 153 21.63 1.82 4.70
C LEU A 153 22.16 1.91 3.27
N GLU A 154 23.26 1.19 3.00
CA GLU A 154 23.84 1.12 1.67
C GLU A 154 22.94 0.33 0.73
N GLN A 155 22.75 0.84 -0.49
CA GLN A 155 21.98 0.16 -1.53
C GLN A 155 22.84 -0.96 -2.15
N PRO A 156 22.33 -2.23 -2.18
CA PRO A 156 22.99 -3.30 -2.90
C PRO A 156 23.14 -3.01 -4.40
N THR A 157 24.25 -3.45 -4.99
CA THR A 157 24.55 -3.23 -6.42
C THR A 157 23.58 -3.94 -7.36
N GLU A 158 22.88 -4.96 -6.87
CA GLU A 158 21.87 -5.71 -7.61
C GLU A 158 20.53 -4.95 -7.76
N MET A 159 20.34 -3.84 -7.04
CA MET A 159 19.15 -2.99 -7.17
C MET A 159 19.30 -2.00 -8.31
N ASP A 160 18.49 -2.13 -9.36
CA ASP A 160 18.47 -1.24 -10.55
C ASP A 160 17.76 0.10 -10.32
N GLY A 161 16.95 0.21 -9.25
CA GLY A 161 16.24 1.42 -8.88
C GLY A 161 17.14 2.46 -8.22
N SER A 162 16.61 3.65 -8.02
CA SER A 162 17.27 4.73 -7.29
C SER A 162 16.26 5.46 -6.40
N SER A 163 16.71 5.99 -5.25
CA SER A 163 15.84 6.74 -4.34
C SER A 163 15.02 7.81 -5.06
N ILE A 164 13.73 7.91 -4.71
CA ILE A 164 12.84 9.00 -5.15
C ILE A 164 13.11 10.27 -4.33
N ILE A 165 13.65 10.16 -3.13
CA ILE A 165 14.05 11.30 -2.30
C ILE A 165 15.40 11.82 -2.83
N ILE A 166 15.46 13.12 -3.10
CA ILE A 166 16.69 13.81 -3.58
C ILE A 166 17.55 14.21 -2.39
N ASP A 167 16.96 14.87 -1.40
CA ASP A 167 17.59 15.49 -0.21
C ASP A 167 16.70 15.39 1.03
#